data_250640a63ded6cacf95cc0b07af0b381
#
_entry.id   250640a63ded6cacf95cc0b07af0b381
#
_cell.length_a   1.000
_cell.length_b   1.000
_cell.length_c   1.000
_cell.angle_alpha   90.00
_cell.angle_beta   90.00
_cell.angle_gamma   90.00
#
_symmetry.space_group_name_H-M   'P 1'
#
loop_
_entity.id
_entity.type
_entity.pdbx_description
1 polymer ?
#
loop_
_entity_poly.entity_id
_entity_poly.type
_entity_poly.pdbx_seq_one_letter_code
_entity_poly.pdbx_strand_id
1 'polypeptide(L)'
;MNNHLKEEYDKNGFVIIQNIIDPDLVLELENHVYWLCEKYPNIHPEAFHHDLLVKDPFIHKVLNDKKILDILENFIGKNIALFGAHYIAKKPLKGKAVGWHQDGSYWPLEPMNVVSVWMAATASLKDNGCMRVIPGTQNKKLIKSSQMIKEDMDKYVLGSAIKPDQIDDSKAVDIELMPGDISIHNPFLIHGSNFNTSDKWRIGLTLRYIPTSTYVNREKWDCILLRGKSEKGIKNSYLKKPMFIEGEHMNFEGSSYYK
;
A
#
# COMPACT_ATOMS: atom_id res chain seq x y z
N MET A 1 -16.42 -8.09 16.28
CA MET A 1 -15.10 -7.53 15.89
C MET A 1 -15.17 -6.74 14.59
N ASN A 2 -15.85 -7.24 13.55
CA ASN A 2 -15.85 -6.62 12.21
C ASN A 2 -16.60 -5.28 12.11
N ASN A 3 -17.73 -5.07 12.82
CA ASN A 3 -18.47 -3.80 12.78
C ASN A 3 -17.67 -2.64 13.36
N HIS A 4 -16.91 -2.87 14.43
CA HIS A 4 -16.11 -1.82 15.07
C HIS A 4 -14.98 -1.29 14.15
N LEU A 5 -14.29 -2.18 13.44
CA LEU A 5 -13.25 -1.78 12.47
C LEU A 5 -13.82 -0.90 11.35
N LYS A 6 -15.01 -1.25 10.85
CA LYS A 6 -15.69 -0.48 9.81
C LYS A 6 -16.16 0.87 10.33
N GLU A 7 -16.72 0.94 11.53
CA GLU A 7 -17.15 2.18 12.17
C GLU A 7 -15.96 3.13 12.41
N GLU A 8 -14.84 2.62 12.89
CA GLU A 8 -13.61 3.39 13.09
C GLU A 8 -13.06 3.93 11.77
N TYR A 9 -12.98 3.08 10.74
CA TYR A 9 -12.58 3.47 9.40
C TYR A 9 -13.49 4.55 8.80
N ASP A 10 -14.80 4.41 8.92
CA ASP A 10 -15.76 5.37 8.38
C ASP A 10 -15.65 6.72 9.11
N LYS A 11 -15.42 6.69 10.42
CA LYS A 11 -15.27 7.89 11.25
C LYS A 11 -13.95 8.63 10.99
N ASN A 12 -12.83 7.90 10.99
CA ASN A 12 -11.48 8.47 10.97
C ASN A 12 -10.82 8.47 9.60
N GLY A 13 -11.31 7.64 8.66
CA GLY A 13 -10.70 7.41 7.35
C GLY A 13 -9.61 6.35 7.37
N PHE A 14 -9.30 5.78 8.54
CA PHE A 14 -8.33 4.71 8.72
C PHE A 14 -8.66 3.86 9.95
N VAL A 15 -8.04 2.69 10.03
CA VAL A 15 -8.05 1.81 11.20
C VAL A 15 -6.72 1.05 11.29
N ILE A 16 -6.26 0.77 12.51
CA ILE A 16 -5.06 -0.02 12.81
C ILE A 16 -5.48 -1.38 13.32
N ILE A 17 -4.83 -2.44 12.85
CA ILE A 17 -5.04 -3.81 13.30
C ILE A 17 -3.68 -4.40 13.66
N GLN A 18 -3.52 -4.78 14.93
CA GLN A 18 -2.26 -5.27 15.47
C GLN A 18 -2.13 -6.80 15.30
N ASN A 19 -0.88 -7.26 15.13
CA ASN A 19 -0.49 -8.68 15.11
C ASN A 19 -1.30 -9.53 14.10
N ILE A 20 -1.57 -9.00 12.91
CA ILE A 20 -2.35 -9.70 11.90
C ILE A 20 -1.49 -10.56 10.97
N ILE A 21 -0.27 -10.10 10.68
CA ILE A 21 0.67 -10.79 9.80
C ILE A 21 1.48 -11.79 10.62
N ASP A 22 1.64 -12.99 10.06
CA ASP A 22 2.47 -14.03 10.65
C ASP A 22 3.93 -13.58 10.77
N PRO A 23 4.62 -13.82 11.91
CA PRO A 23 6.01 -13.41 12.10
C PRO A 23 6.98 -13.91 11.03
N ASP A 24 6.79 -15.13 10.51
CA ASP A 24 7.64 -15.68 9.44
C ASP A 24 7.42 -14.90 8.14
N LEU A 25 6.18 -14.56 7.83
CA LEU A 25 5.86 -13.73 6.67
C LEU A 25 6.39 -12.30 6.81
N VAL A 26 6.40 -11.74 8.03
CA VAL A 26 7.02 -10.43 8.33
C VAL A 26 8.51 -10.45 8.00
N LEU A 27 9.23 -11.49 8.43
CA LEU A 27 10.65 -11.67 8.13
C LEU A 27 10.90 -11.84 6.61
N GLU A 28 10.05 -12.61 5.94
CA GLU A 28 10.13 -12.76 4.47
C GLU A 28 9.89 -11.43 3.75
N LEU A 29 8.97 -10.57 4.22
CA LEU A 29 8.72 -9.23 3.65
C LEU A 29 9.97 -8.33 3.76
N GLU A 30 10.64 -8.35 4.90
CA GLU A 30 11.87 -7.60 5.11
C GLU A 30 12.99 -8.12 4.18
N ASN A 31 13.21 -9.43 4.17
CA ASN A 31 14.21 -10.10 3.31
C ASN A 31 13.94 -9.84 1.82
N HIS A 32 12.67 -9.77 1.41
CA HIS A 32 12.32 -9.48 0.03
C HIS A 32 12.77 -8.09 -0.41
N VAL A 33 12.66 -7.09 0.46
CA VAL A 33 13.18 -5.75 0.14
C VAL A 33 14.70 -5.75 0.00
N TYR A 34 15.41 -6.45 0.87
CA TYR A 34 16.88 -6.56 0.75
C TYR A 34 17.26 -7.28 -0.55
N TRP A 35 16.60 -8.38 -0.89
CA TRP A 35 16.81 -9.09 -2.14
C TRP A 35 16.51 -8.21 -3.37
N LEU A 36 15.43 -7.43 -3.36
CA LEU A 36 15.11 -6.47 -4.43
C LEU A 36 16.19 -5.39 -4.56
N CYS A 37 16.74 -4.90 -3.44
CA CYS A 37 17.83 -3.93 -3.46
C CYS A 37 19.12 -4.48 -4.10
N GLU A 38 19.44 -5.75 -3.86
CA GLU A 38 20.57 -6.43 -4.48
C GLU A 38 20.35 -6.67 -5.97
N LYS A 39 19.14 -7.14 -6.33
CA LYS A 39 18.79 -7.44 -7.72
C LYS A 39 18.65 -6.18 -8.58
N TYR A 40 18.15 -5.09 -8.02
CA TYR A 40 17.89 -3.84 -8.71
C TYR A 40 18.60 -2.65 -8.03
N PRO A 41 19.95 -2.61 -8.01
CA PRO A 41 20.72 -1.62 -7.24
C PRO A 41 20.49 -0.16 -7.69
N ASN A 42 20.00 0.03 -8.91
CA ASN A 42 19.70 1.35 -9.48
C ASN A 42 18.28 1.83 -9.21
N ILE A 43 17.42 0.99 -8.61
CA ILE A 43 16.06 1.38 -8.21
C ILE A 43 16.07 1.75 -6.73
N HIS A 44 15.58 2.95 -6.42
CA HIS A 44 15.44 3.34 -5.01
C HIS A 44 14.37 2.47 -4.33
N PRO A 45 14.59 1.97 -3.10
CA PRO A 45 13.64 1.04 -2.46
C PRO A 45 12.22 1.58 -2.28
N GLU A 46 12.05 2.91 -2.24
CA GLU A 46 10.74 3.56 -2.22
C GLU A 46 10.08 3.61 -3.61
N ALA A 47 10.73 3.07 -4.64
CA ALA A 47 10.24 3.00 -6.01
C ALA A 47 10.00 1.57 -6.50
N PHE A 48 9.92 0.58 -5.61
CA PHE A 48 9.47 -0.77 -5.97
C PHE A 48 7.95 -0.77 -6.14
N HIS A 49 7.52 -0.45 -7.37
CA HIS A 49 6.11 -0.25 -7.73
C HIS A 49 5.44 -1.51 -8.28
N HIS A 50 4.17 -1.38 -8.54
CA HIS A 50 3.25 -2.39 -9.04
C HIS A 50 3.78 -3.23 -10.21
N ASP A 51 4.33 -2.60 -11.24
CA ASP A 51 4.81 -3.30 -12.44
C ASP A 51 5.91 -4.34 -12.13
N LEU A 52 6.73 -4.07 -11.11
CA LEU A 52 7.73 -5.00 -10.61
C LEU A 52 7.09 -6.08 -9.72
N LEU A 53 6.16 -5.68 -8.84
CA LEU A 53 5.66 -6.52 -7.76
C LEU A 53 4.51 -7.43 -8.19
N VAL A 54 3.71 -7.03 -9.16
CA VAL A 54 2.49 -7.77 -9.54
C VAL A 54 2.76 -9.14 -10.16
N LYS A 55 3.97 -9.34 -10.69
CA LYS A 55 4.44 -10.62 -11.30
C LYS A 55 5.31 -11.45 -10.37
N ASP A 56 5.55 -10.97 -9.16
CA ASP A 56 6.41 -11.65 -8.20
C ASP A 56 5.62 -12.72 -7.42
N PRO A 57 6.06 -14.00 -7.41
CA PRO A 57 5.37 -15.08 -6.69
C PRO A 57 5.30 -14.88 -5.19
N PHE A 58 6.32 -14.25 -4.58
CA PHE A 58 6.29 -13.94 -3.16
C PHE A 58 5.21 -12.90 -2.84
N ILE A 59 5.13 -11.84 -3.63
CA ILE A 59 4.06 -10.85 -3.48
C ILE A 59 2.69 -11.50 -3.67
N HIS A 60 2.55 -12.41 -4.65
CA HIS A 60 1.30 -13.14 -4.82
C HIS A 60 0.92 -13.99 -3.59
N LYS A 61 1.90 -14.59 -2.87
CA LYS A 61 1.67 -15.24 -1.56
C LYS A 61 1.09 -14.25 -0.55
N VAL A 62 1.73 -13.08 -0.41
CA VAL A 62 1.29 -12.02 0.52
C VAL A 62 -0.13 -11.55 0.22
N LEU A 63 -0.44 -11.32 -1.06
CA LEU A 63 -1.77 -10.84 -1.50
C LEU A 63 -2.91 -11.80 -1.14
N ASN A 64 -2.62 -13.09 -1.08
CA ASN A 64 -3.58 -14.14 -0.80
C ASN A 64 -3.67 -14.49 0.69
N ASP A 65 -3.08 -13.69 1.58
CA ASP A 65 -3.24 -13.92 3.01
C ASP A 65 -4.73 -13.91 3.40
N LYS A 66 -5.18 -15.05 3.95
CA LYS A 66 -6.59 -15.28 4.22
C LYS A 66 -7.13 -14.34 5.27
N LYS A 67 -6.34 -14.01 6.30
CA LYS A 67 -6.76 -13.12 7.39
C LYS A 67 -7.05 -11.72 6.87
N ILE A 68 -6.18 -11.23 5.97
CA ILE A 68 -6.35 -9.92 5.34
C ILE A 68 -7.58 -9.91 4.44
N LEU A 69 -7.74 -10.92 3.56
CA LEU A 69 -8.90 -10.99 2.68
C LEU A 69 -10.22 -11.12 3.44
N ASP A 70 -10.25 -11.85 4.58
CA ASP A 70 -11.43 -11.95 5.45
C ASP A 70 -11.79 -10.60 6.10
N ILE A 71 -10.80 -9.79 6.46
CA ILE A 71 -11.01 -8.42 6.94
C ILE A 71 -11.55 -7.53 5.83
N LEU A 72 -10.96 -7.58 4.65
CA LEU A 72 -11.31 -6.73 3.51
C LEU A 72 -12.74 -6.95 3.00
N GLU A 73 -13.31 -8.15 3.17
CA GLU A 73 -14.71 -8.41 2.82
C GLU A 73 -15.68 -7.44 3.52
N ASN A 74 -15.33 -6.94 4.71
CA ASN A 74 -16.18 -5.99 5.46
C ASN A 74 -16.14 -4.57 4.86
N PHE A 75 -15.13 -4.25 4.05
CA PHE A 75 -14.94 -2.92 3.46
C PHE A 75 -15.41 -2.87 2.00
N ILE A 76 -15.10 -3.90 1.23
CA ILE A 76 -15.30 -3.91 -0.23
C ILE A 76 -16.08 -5.13 -0.76
N GLY A 77 -16.59 -5.99 0.14
CA GLY A 77 -17.38 -7.16 -0.24
C GLY A 77 -16.55 -8.35 -0.69
N LYS A 78 -17.26 -9.40 -1.16
CA LYS A 78 -16.68 -10.75 -1.36
C LYS A 78 -15.85 -10.95 -2.62
N ASN A 79 -16.00 -10.06 -3.61
CA ASN A 79 -15.26 -10.17 -4.88
C ASN A 79 -14.11 -9.17 -4.87
N ILE A 80 -12.89 -9.66 -4.59
CA ILE A 80 -11.73 -8.82 -4.28
C ILE A 80 -10.66 -9.00 -5.34
N ALA A 81 -10.14 -7.88 -5.84
CA ALA A 81 -8.97 -7.84 -6.70
C ALA A 81 -7.91 -6.87 -6.16
N LEU A 82 -6.63 -7.13 -6.47
CA LEU A 82 -5.57 -6.14 -6.30
C LEU A 82 -5.58 -5.17 -7.47
N PHE A 83 -5.54 -3.88 -7.15
CA PHE A 83 -5.31 -2.80 -8.10
C PHE A 83 -3.85 -2.36 -8.12
N GLY A 84 -3.16 -2.32 -6.98
CA GLY A 84 -1.80 -1.82 -6.92
C GLY A 84 -1.01 -2.34 -5.73
N ALA A 85 0.31 -2.50 -5.92
CA ALA A 85 1.27 -2.85 -4.89
C ALA A 85 2.45 -1.88 -4.94
N HIS A 86 3.02 -1.54 -3.77
CA HIS A 86 4.13 -0.62 -3.69
C HIS A 86 4.87 -0.78 -2.36
N TYR A 87 6.16 -1.09 -2.40
CA TYR A 87 7.00 -0.95 -1.22
C TYR A 87 7.36 0.53 -1.02
N ILE A 88 7.15 1.00 0.20
CA ILE A 88 7.69 2.28 0.65
C ILE A 88 8.74 1.95 1.72
N ALA A 89 9.94 1.62 1.26
CA ALA A 89 11.04 1.16 2.12
C ALA A 89 12.08 2.27 2.30
N LYS A 90 12.02 2.96 3.44
CA LYS A 90 12.89 4.08 3.78
C LYS A 90 14.21 3.60 4.36
N LYS A 91 15.31 3.86 3.64
CA LYS A 91 16.67 3.59 4.14
C LYS A 91 16.99 4.41 5.40
N PRO A 92 17.85 3.89 6.31
CA PRO A 92 18.40 4.66 7.42
C PRO A 92 18.96 6.00 6.94
N LEU A 93 18.60 7.10 7.60
CA LEU A 93 19.11 8.46 7.38
C LEU A 93 18.93 9.03 5.97
N LYS A 94 18.38 8.25 5.03
CA LYS A 94 18.24 8.60 3.60
C LYS A 94 16.83 8.40 3.03
N GLY A 95 15.92 7.86 3.84
CA GLY A 95 14.55 7.60 3.40
C GLY A 95 13.80 8.89 3.12
N LYS A 96 13.20 8.99 1.92
CA LYS A 96 12.50 10.18 1.43
C LYS A 96 11.19 10.43 2.17
N ALA A 97 10.77 11.69 2.22
CA ALA A 97 9.43 12.04 2.67
C ALA A 97 8.37 11.67 1.61
N VAL A 98 7.14 11.51 2.06
CA VAL A 98 5.96 11.48 1.19
C VAL A 98 5.15 12.73 1.52
N GLY A 99 5.04 13.65 0.59
CA GLY A 99 4.27 14.88 0.76
C GLY A 99 2.79 14.60 1.04
N TRP A 100 2.10 15.52 1.69
CA TRP A 100 0.68 15.38 1.96
C TRP A 100 -0.13 15.19 0.68
N HIS A 101 -0.93 14.14 0.61
CA HIS A 101 -1.71 13.78 -0.56
C HIS A 101 -2.96 12.97 -0.21
N GLN A 102 -3.80 12.76 -1.19
CA GLN A 102 -4.89 11.80 -1.20
C GLN A 102 -4.60 10.79 -2.31
N ASP A 103 -4.53 9.53 -2.00
CA ASP A 103 -4.23 8.45 -2.95
C ASP A 103 -5.15 8.50 -4.18
N GLY A 104 -6.45 8.70 -3.95
CA GLY A 104 -7.47 8.76 -5.00
C GLY A 104 -7.24 9.86 -6.04
N SER A 105 -6.44 10.89 -5.74
CA SER A 105 -6.11 11.95 -6.69
C SER A 105 -5.25 11.47 -7.87
N TYR A 106 -4.62 10.31 -7.74
CA TYR A 106 -3.74 9.72 -8.76
C TYR A 106 -4.34 8.52 -9.48
N TRP A 107 -5.49 7.99 -9.00
CA TRP A 107 -6.00 6.71 -9.48
C TRP A 107 -7.17 6.84 -10.43
N PRO A 108 -7.11 6.18 -11.59
CA PRO A 108 -8.18 6.17 -12.58
C PRO A 108 -9.22 5.07 -12.26
N LEU A 109 -9.87 5.16 -11.10
CA LEU A 109 -10.85 4.17 -10.63
C LEU A 109 -12.28 4.69 -10.72
N GLU A 110 -13.19 3.88 -11.24
CA GLU A 110 -14.61 4.19 -11.43
C GLU A 110 -15.50 3.02 -10.95
N PRO A 111 -16.28 3.21 -9.86
CA PRO A 111 -16.19 4.30 -8.88
C PRO A 111 -14.87 4.24 -8.10
N MET A 112 -14.52 5.32 -7.37
CA MET A 112 -13.35 5.34 -6.47
C MET A 112 -13.63 4.50 -5.22
N ASN A 113 -13.79 3.19 -5.42
CA ASN A 113 -13.99 2.22 -4.35
C ASN A 113 -12.75 1.35 -4.23
N VAL A 114 -11.92 1.67 -3.28
CA VAL A 114 -10.63 1.02 -3.03
C VAL A 114 -10.27 1.19 -1.57
N VAL A 115 -9.59 0.23 -1.00
CA VAL A 115 -8.97 0.33 0.33
C VAL A 115 -7.48 0.06 0.21
N SER A 116 -6.68 0.89 0.86
CA SER A 116 -5.23 0.70 0.97
C SER A 116 -4.91 -0.01 2.27
N VAL A 117 -4.21 -1.14 2.19
CA VAL A 117 -3.61 -1.83 3.35
C VAL A 117 -2.13 -1.50 3.36
N TRP A 118 -1.64 -0.95 4.44
CA TRP A 118 -0.23 -0.73 4.68
C TRP A 118 0.28 -1.72 5.73
N MET A 119 1.22 -2.59 5.37
CA MET A 119 1.77 -3.67 6.20
C MET A 119 3.16 -3.26 6.70
N ALA A 120 3.39 -3.34 8.00
CA ALA A 120 4.69 -3.09 8.61
C ALA A 120 5.54 -4.36 8.61
N ALA A 121 6.61 -4.40 7.81
CA ALA A 121 7.62 -5.44 7.89
C ALA A 121 8.69 -5.14 8.96
N THR A 122 8.97 -3.86 9.20
CA THR A 122 9.79 -3.38 10.33
C THR A 122 8.99 -2.41 11.18
N ALA A 123 9.45 -2.07 12.37
CA ALA A 123 8.84 -1.02 13.17
C ALA A 123 8.75 0.29 12.36
N SER A 124 7.56 0.87 12.32
CA SER A 124 7.25 2.12 11.65
C SER A 124 6.87 3.16 12.69
N LEU A 125 7.85 3.95 13.10
CA LEU A 125 7.75 4.89 14.21
C LEU A 125 7.98 6.33 13.72
N LYS A 126 7.76 7.29 14.60
CA LYS A 126 7.88 8.71 14.26
C LYS A 126 9.28 9.10 13.77
N ASP A 127 10.33 8.58 14.39
CA ASP A 127 11.73 8.87 14.08
C ASP A 127 12.20 8.30 12.74
N ASN A 128 11.59 7.17 12.30
CA ASN A 128 11.91 6.57 11.00
C ASN A 128 10.87 6.90 9.89
N GLY A 129 10.00 7.88 10.16
CA GLY A 129 9.06 8.44 9.18
C GLY A 129 7.85 7.55 8.93
N CYS A 130 7.14 7.15 10.01
CA CYS A 130 5.84 6.48 9.91
C CYS A 130 4.84 7.31 9.11
N MET A 131 3.78 6.69 8.66
CA MET A 131 2.68 7.39 8.00
C MET A 131 2.01 8.34 8.99
N ARG A 132 1.66 9.54 8.51
CA ARG A 132 0.88 10.55 9.22
C ARG A 132 -0.42 10.76 8.47
N VAL A 133 -1.52 10.90 9.17
CA VAL A 133 -2.84 11.10 8.59
C VAL A 133 -3.54 12.30 9.24
N ILE A 134 -4.49 12.91 8.52
CA ILE A 134 -5.40 13.89 9.09
C ILE A 134 -6.79 13.26 9.16
N PRO A 135 -7.22 12.78 10.35
CA PRO A 135 -8.49 12.07 10.52
C PRO A 135 -9.69 12.88 10.05
N GLY A 136 -10.69 12.22 9.47
CA GLY A 136 -11.92 12.83 9.02
C GLY A 136 -11.83 13.51 7.63
N THR A 137 -10.64 13.59 7.03
CA THR A 137 -10.47 14.22 5.72
C THR A 137 -10.96 13.37 4.55
N GLN A 138 -11.23 12.08 4.76
CA GLN A 138 -11.85 11.20 3.76
C GLN A 138 -13.26 11.67 3.34
N ASN A 139 -13.89 12.52 4.14
CA ASN A 139 -15.19 13.13 3.83
C ASN A 139 -15.08 14.34 2.90
N LYS A 140 -13.86 14.76 2.55
CA LYS A 140 -13.60 15.88 1.63
C LYS A 140 -13.51 15.39 0.19
N LYS A 141 -13.68 16.31 -0.76
CA LYS A 141 -13.44 16.02 -2.18
C LYS A 141 -11.96 15.77 -2.45
N LEU A 142 -11.68 14.97 -3.48
CA LEU A 142 -10.32 14.81 -3.98
C LEU A 142 -9.78 16.14 -4.53
N ILE A 143 -8.57 16.47 -4.13
CA ILE A 143 -7.81 17.59 -4.68
C ILE A 143 -7.22 17.13 -6.01
N LYS A 144 -7.55 17.84 -7.09
CA LYS A 144 -7.04 17.50 -8.43
C LYS A 144 -5.53 17.73 -8.50
N SER A 145 -4.82 16.89 -9.24
CA SER A 145 -3.37 17.02 -9.44
C SER A 145 -2.94 18.41 -9.96
N SER A 146 -3.78 19.06 -10.76
CA SER A 146 -3.55 20.44 -11.24
C SER A 146 -3.59 21.51 -10.13
N GLN A 147 -4.08 21.18 -8.95
CA GLN A 147 -4.16 22.07 -7.78
C GLN A 147 -3.03 21.81 -6.78
N MET A 148 -2.23 20.77 -7.02
CA MET A 148 -1.08 20.42 -6.17
C MET A 148 0.16 21.22 -6.54
N ILE A 149 1.09 21.31 -5.60
CA ILE A 149 2.45 21.82 -5.84
C ILE A 149 3.34 20.70 -6.38
N LYS A 150 4.38 21.07 -7.13
CA LYS A 150 5.45 20.15 -7.50
C LYS A 150 6.40 19.95 -6.34
N GLU A 151 6.87 18.71 -6.17
CA GLU A 151 7.85 18.32 -5.17
C GLU A 151 9.15 17.88 -5.83
N ASP A 152 10.25 18.08 -5.11
CA ASP A 152 11.59 17.65 -5.50
C ASP A 152 11.71 16.12 -5.36
N MET A 153 11.80 15.39 -6.45
CA MET A 153 11.91 13.94 -6.48
C MET A 153 13.20 13.39 -5.82
N ASP A 154 14.19 14.24 -5.57
CA ASP A 154 15.37 13.82 -4.81
C ASP A 154 15.07 13.72 -3.31
N LYS A 155 14.07 14.44 -2.82
CA LYS A 155 13.66 14.51 -1.41
C LYS A 155 12.35 13.79 -1.13
N TYR A 156 11.45 13.75 -2.10
CA TYR A 156 10.10 13.21 -1.96
C TYR A 156 9.87 12.01 -2.87
N VAL A 157 9.07 11.07 -2.39
CA VAL A 157 8.67 9.88 -3.17
C VAL A 157 7.71 10.24 -4.29
N LEU A 158 6.77 11.17 -4.02
CA LEU A 158 5.78 11.67 -4.98
C LEU A 158 6.25 13.00 -5.55
N GLY A 159 6.04 13.19 -6.86
CA GLY A 159 6.41 14.43 -7.56
C GLY A 159 5.44 15.59 -7.33
N SER A 160 4.44 15.41 -6.47
CA SER A 160 3.46 16.46 -6.13
C SER A 160 2.86 16.26 -4.75
N ALA A 161 2.43 17.35 -4.13
CA ALA A 161 1.78 17.36 -2.82
C ALA A 161 0.65 18.39 -2.75
N ILE A 162 -0.24 18.25 -1.78
CA ILE A 162 -1.23 19.26 -1.42
C ILE A 162 -0.50 20.49 -0.91
N LYS A 163 -0.98 21.69 -1.24
CA LYS A 163 -0.39 22.94 -0.78
C LYS A 163 -0.41 23.05 0.74
N PRO A 164 0.68 23.52 1.38
CA PRO A 164 0.77 23.60 2.83
C PRO A 164 -0.34 24.43 3.49
N ASP A 165 -0.82 25.47 2.82
CA ASP A 165 -1.92 26.32 3.30
C ASP A 165 -3.29 25.62 3.35
N GLN A 166 -3.41 24.45 2.72
CA GLN A 166 -4.61 23.61 2.75
C GLN A 166 -4.53 22.48 3.80
N ILE A 167 -3.42 22.40 4.53
CA ILE A 167 -3.14 21.35 5.52
C ILE A 167 -3.06 21.96 6.91
N ASP A 168 -3.86 21.45 7.83
CA ASP A 168 -3.71 21.71 9.25
C ASP A 168 -2.88 20.59 9.89
N ASP A 169 -1.56 20.74 9.85
CA ASP A 169 -0.60 19.74 10.35
C ASP A 169 -0.74 19.51 11.87
N SER A 170 -1.33 20.46 12.61
CA SER A 170 -1.57 20.29 14.05
C SER A 170 -2.59 19.18 14.38
N LYS A 171 -3.39 18.76 13.39
CA LYS A 171 -4.36 17.67 13.50
C LYS A 171 -3.82 16.31 13.03
N ALA A 172 -2.57 16.29 12.60
CA ALA A 172 -1.98 15.08 12.11
C ALA A 172 -1.73 14.07 13.24
N VAL A 173 -2.04 12.81 12.96
CA VAL A 173 -1.82 11.67 13.84
C VAL A 173 -0.76 10.77 13.22
N ASP A 174 0.25 10.41 14.00
CA ASP A 174 1.29 9.46 13.60
C ASP A 174 0.74 8.03 13.69
N ILE A 175 0.82 7.27 12.59
CA ILE A 175 0.42 5.87 12.52
C ILE A 175 1.65 5.02 12.84
N GLU A 176 1.88 4.81 14.13
CA GLU A 176 2.97 3.96 14.59
C GLU A 176 2.53 2.50 14.58
N LEU A 177 3.33 1.64 13.95
CA LEU A 177 3.06 0.22 13.77
C LEU A 177 4.30 -0.59 14.13
N MET A 178 4.07 -1.72 14.79
CA MET A 178 5.08 -2.74 15.03
C MET A 178 5.11 -3.76 13.88
N PRO A 179 6.18 -4.54 13.70
CA PRO A 179 6.23 -5.59 12.69
C PRO A 179 5.04 -6.54 12.82
N GLY A 180 4.33 -6.78 11.71
CA GLY A 180 3.12 -7.59 11.69
C GLY A 180 1.80 -6.83 11.89
N ASP A 181 1.85 -5.56 12.28
CA ASP A 181 0.68 -4.68 12.29
C ASP A 181 0.33 -4.20 10.87
N ILE A 182 -0.93 -3.86 10.67
CA ILE A 182 -1.40 -3.21 9.44
C ILE A 182 -2.20 -1.96 9.77
N SER A 183 -2.22 -1.02 8.84
CA SER A 183 -3.25 0.01 8.78
C SER A 183 -4.07 -0.13 7.50
N ILE A 184 -5.36 0.16 7.58
CA ILE A 184 -6.26 0.24 6.42
C ILE A 184 -6.70 1.69 6.30
N HIS A 185 -6.56 2.30 5.13
CA HIS A 185 -6.93 3.70 4.94
C HIS A 185 -7.71 3.95 3.64
N ASN A 186 -8.49 5.02 3.68
CA ASN A 186 -9.40 5.45 2.64
C ASN A 186 -8.64 6.27 1.56
N PRO A 187 -8.95 6.12 0.25
CA PRO A 187 -8.28 6.85 -0.82
C PRO A 187 -8.45 8.37 -0.76
N PHE A 188 -9.44 8.86 -0.02
CA PHE A 188 -9.69 10.29 0.19
C PHE A 188 -9.00 10.84 1.45
N LEU A 189 -8.43 9.98 2.31
CA LEU A 189 -7.73 10.40 3.52
C LEU A 189 -6.47 11.17 3.16
N ILE A 190 -6.31 12.37 3.70
CA ILE A 190 -5.07 13.13 3.56
C ILE A 190 -4.01 12.50 4.45
N HIS A 191 -2.90 12.07 3.82
CA HIS A 191 -1.80 11.42 4.50
C HIS A 191 -0.46 11.76 3.86
N GLY A 192 0.60 11.46 4.59
CA GLY A 192 1.98 11.67 4.16
C GLY A 192 2.95 10.98 5.12
N SER A 193 4.23 11.25 5.01
CA SER A 193 5.22 10.78 5.98
C SER A 193 6.50 11.61 5.92
N ASN A 194 7.13 11.83 7.08
CA ASN A 194 8.40 12.54 7.18
C ASN A 194 9.58 11.70 6.64
N PHE A 195 10.75 12.31 6.55
CA PHE A 195 12.00 11.60 6.27
C PHE A 195 12.27 10.54 7.33
N ASN A 196 13.07 9.53 6.97
CA ASN A 196 13.67 8.64 7.95
C ASN A 196 14.94 9.30 8.51
N THR A 197 14.89 9.74 9.75
CA THR A 197 16.02 10.37 10.47
C THR A 197 16.75 9.40 11.41
N SER A 198 16.24 8.17 11.52
CA SER A 198 16.84 7.13 12.36
C SER A 198 17.91 6.32 11.60
N ASP A 199 18.67 5.53 12.35
CA ASP A 199 19.64 4.55 11.85
C ASP A 199 19.03 3.20 11.45
N LYS A 200 17.69 3.10 11.46
CA LYS A 200 16.93 1.87 11.16
C LYS A 200 16.16 1.97 9.86
N TRP A 201 15.98 0.86 9.18
CA TRP A 201 15.04 0.77 8.07
C TRP A 201 13.59 0.93 8.54
N ARG A 202 12.77 1.54 7.70
CA ARG A 202 11.32 1.47 7.77
C ARG A 202 10.79 0.82 6.50
N ILE A 203 10.43 -0.45 6.58
CA ILE A 203 9.93 -1.24 5.46
C ILE A 203 8.43 -1.45 5.61
N GLY A 204 7.68 -0.98 4.62
CA GLY A 204 6.24 -1.20 4.53
C GLY A 204 5.80 -1.51 3.12
N LEU A 205 4.87 -2.45 2.99
CA LEU A 205 4.21 -2.81 1.74
C LEU A 205 2.80 -2.23 1.72
N THR A 206 2.51 -1.42 0.71
CA THR A 206 1.16 -0.89 0.48
C THR A 206 0.47 -1.69 -0.61
N LEU A 207 -0.72 -2.21 -0.30
CA LEU A 207 -1.55 -3.01 -1.20
C LEU A 207 -2.92 -2.33 -1.34
N ARG A 208 -3.35 -2.09 -2.58
CA ARG A 208 -4.62 -1.41 -2.90
C ARG A 208 -5.59 -2.43 -3.45
N TYR A 209 -6.62 -2.71 -2.67
CA TYR A 209 -7.65 -3.69 -3.00
C TYR A 209 -8.93 -3.00 -3.46
N ILE A 210 -9.50 -3.52 -4.53
CA ILE A 210 -10.76 -3.05 -5.11
C ILE A 210 -11.79 -4.18 -5.14
N PRO A 211 -13.10 -3.87 -5.03
CA PRO A 211 -14.11 -4.82 -5.45
C PRO A 211 -14.05 -4.99 -6.97
N THR A 212 -14.38 -6.15 -7.49
CA THR A 212 -14.33 -6.40 -8.94
C THR A 212 -15.34 -5.57 -9.75
N SER A 213 -16.26 -4.88 -9.07
CA SER A 213 -17.16 -3.88 -9.64
C SER A 213 -16.53 -2.51 -9.91
N THR A 214 -15.31 -2.27 -9.41
CA THR A 214 -14.54 -1.07 -9.74
C THR A 214 -13.81 -1.27 -11.05
N TYR A 215 -14.03 -0.36 -12.00
CA TYR A 215 -13.31 -0.33 -13.28
C TYR A 215 -12.00 0.45 -13.15
N VAL A 216 -10.93 -0.10 -13.71
CA VAL A 216 -9.62 0.56 -13.82
C VAL A 216 -9.53 1.20 -15.20
N ASN A 217 -9.79 2.51 -15.26
CA ASN A 217 -9.78 3.29 -16.51
C ASN A 217 -8.33 3.66 -16.91
N ARG A 218 -7.52 2.62 -17.14
CA ARG A 218 -6.13 2.76 -17.58
C ARG A 218 -5.75 1.60 -18.50
N GLU A 219 -5.29 1.93 -19.70
CA GLU A 219 -4.79 0.92 -20.62
C GLU A 219 -3.58 0.18 -20.04
N LYS A 220 -3.50 -1.13 -20.33
CA LYS A 220 -2.39 -2.01 -19.93
C LYS A 220 -2.10 -2.01 -18.41
N TRP A 221 -3.16 -1.89 -17.61
CA TRP A 221 -3.04 -2.03 -16.16
C TRP A 221 -3.48 -3.42 -15.73
N ASP A 222 -2.56 -4.18 -15.18
CA ASP A 222 -2.81 -5.55 -14.74
C ASP A 222 -3.26 -5.58 -13.29
N CYS A 223 -4.42 -6.18 -13.05
CA CYS A 223 -4.96 -6.50 -11.72
C CYS A 223 -4.70 -7.99 -11.39
N ILE A 224 -4.95 -8.37 -10.15
CA ILE A 224 -4.97 -9.78 -9.73
C ILE A 224 -6.31 -10.07 -9.07
N LEU A 225 -7.07 -11.04 -9.61
CA LEU A 225 -8.28 -11.53 -8.94
C LEU A 225 -7.85 -12.44 -7.77
N LEU A 226 -8.21 -12.07 -6.54
CA LEU A 226 -7.79 -12.75 -5.33
C LEU A 226 -8.89 -13.60 -4.70
N ARG A 227 -10.13 -13.09 -4.73
CA ARG A 227 -11.28 -13.78 -4.13
C ARG A 227 -12.54 -13.52 -4.93
N GLY A 228 -13.42 -14.54 -5.00
CA GLY A 228 -14.70 -14.43 -5.68
C GLY A 228 -14.58 -14.50 -7.20
N LYS A 229 -15.28 -13.62 -7.90
CA LYS A 229 -15.35 -13.59 -9.38
C LYS A 229 -15.29 -12.17 -9.92
N SER A 230 -14.85 -12.05 -11.17
CA SER A 230 -14.94 -10.80 -11.92
C SER A 230 -16.41 -10.36 -12.11
N GLU A 231 -16.66 -9.05 -12.03
CA GLU A 231 -17.99 -8.49 -12.24
C GLU A 231 -18.34 -8.45 -13.72
N LYS A 232 -19.58 -8.87 -14.05
CA LYS A 232 -20.06 -8.88 -15.43
C LYS A 232 -20.14 -7.44 -15.96
N GLY A 233 -19.53 -7.19 -17.11
CA GLY A 233 -19.52 -5.87 -17.75
C GLY A 233 -18.34 -4.98 -17.36
N ILE A 234 -17.57 -5.31 -16.33
CA ILE A 234 -16.32 -4.62 -15.96
C ILE A 234 -15.14 -5.29 -16.65
N LYS A 235 -14.41 -4.53 -17.48
CA LYS A 235 -13.32 -5.05 -18.33
C LYS A 235 -11.93 -4.75 -17.74
N ASN A 236 -11.67 -5.21 -16.52
CA ASN A 236 -10.33 -5.19 -15.97
C ASN A 236 -9.48 -6.36 -16.52
N SER A 237 -8.20 -6.11 -16.76
CA SER A 237 -7.23 -7.17 -17.06
C SER A 237 -6.82 -7.88 -15.77
N TYR A 238 -6.84 -9.22 -15.76
CA TYR A 238 -6.42 -10.00 -14.60
C TYR A 238 -5.28 -10.93 -14.99
N LEU A 239 -4.15 -10.80 -14.31
CA LEU A 239 -3.00 -11.69 -14.45
C LEU A 239 -3.31 -13.08 -13.92
N LYS A 240 -2.71 -14.07 -14.55
CA LYS A 240 -2.61 -15.43 -14.00
C LYS A 240 -1.62 -15.44 -12.83
N LYS A 241 -1.73 -16.49 -12.00
CA LYS A 241 -0.75 -16.77 -10.94
C LYS A 241 0.66 -16.76 -11.53
N PRO A 242 1.60 -16.00 -10.97
CA PRO A 242 2.97 -15.97 -11.47
C PRO A 242 3.69 -17.31 -11.21
N MET A 243 4.69 -17.61 -12.03
CA MET A 243 5.53 -18.79 -11.85
C MET A 243 6.81 -18.41 -11.10
N PHE A 244 7.23 -19.26 -10.17
CA PHE A 244 8.53 -19.14 -9.52
C PHE A 244 9.64 -19.63 -10.45
N ILE A 245 10.66 -18.82 -10.64
CA ILE A 245 11.87 -19.13 -11.41
C ILE A 245 13.07 -18.95 -10.47
N GLU A 246 13.81 -20.05 -10.28
CA GLU A 246 14.99 -20.05 -9.42
C GLU A 246 16.08 -19.11 -9.98
N GLY A 247 16.68 -18.30 -9.10
CA GLY A 247 17.63 -17.25 -9.49
C GLY A 247 16.97 -15.94 -9.95
N GLU A 248 15.70 -15.96 -10.39
CA GLU A 248 14.98 -14.75 -10.76
C GLU A 248 14.08 -14.22 -9.63
N HIS A 249 13.65 -15.09 -8.71
CA HIS A 249 12.80 -14.73 -7.59
C HIS A 249 13.46 -15.11 -6.26
N MET A 250 13.19 -14.36 -5.22
CA MET A 250 13.60 -14.70 -3.86
C MET A 250 12.99 -16.06 -3.46
N ASN A 251 13.79 -16.92 -2.84
CA ASN A 251 13.27 -18.14 -2.22
C ASN A 251 12.43 -17.78 -0.98
N PHE A 252 11.26 -18.38 -0.86
CA PHE A 252 10.33 -18.17 0.25
C PHE A 252 9.60 -19.48 0.60
N GLU A 253 9.05 -19.54 1.79
CA GLU A 253 8.26 -20.70 2.20
C GLU A 253 7.02 -20.89 1.31
N GLY A 254 6.84 -22.09 0.76
CA GLY A 254 5.75 -22.39 -0.18
C GLY A 254 6.02 -21.99 -1.63
N SER A 255 7.26 -21.57 -2.00
CA SER A 255 7.63 -21.26 -3.39
C SER A 255 7.37 -22.42 -4.36
N SER A 256 7.42 -23.68 -3.87
CA SER A 256 7.07 -24.88 -4.65
C SER A 256 5.64 -24.88 -5.21
N TYR A 257 4.72 -24.16 -4.58
CA TYR A 257 3.34 -24.00 -5.08
C TYR A 257 3.28 -23.17 -6.37
N TYR A 258 4.34 -22.44 -6.69
CA TYR A 258 4.47 -21.57 -7.85
C TYR A 258 5.33 -22.16 -8.97
N LYS A 259 5.86 -23.37 -8.81
CA LYS A 259 6.64 -24.11 -9.83
C LYS A 259 5.76 -24.76 -10.88
#